data_c9c94955bc941af18bb1d603966e983f
#
_entry.id   c9c94955bc941af18bb1d603966e983f
#
_cell.length_a   1.000
_cell.length_b   1.000
_cell.length_c   1.000
_cell.angle_alpha   90.00
_cell.angle_beta   90.00
_cell.angle_gamma   90.00
#
_symmetry.space_group_name_H-M   'P 1'
#
loop_
_entity.id
_entity.type
_entity.pdbx_description
1 polymer ?
#
loop_
_entity_poly.entity_id
_entity_poly.type
_entity_poly.pdbx_seq_one_letter_code
_entity_poly.pdbx_strand_id
1 'polypeptide(L)'
;DLMLSTWSSMGVLPDVGLTGPVTALDAQTRKELTSSLLESFELSLRMNLIGMLVQSAMHMAVLGTLIPLMLRTRYGQGEEFTPLCNLETVRIPARLNLVLMLGVLVLWVLILVNDSFYAVYSAAWSLVQYIYGLQGLSVCEWFLKKHGWKKGWRYLLMGAGYVLLPTVLFLIGFL
;
A
#
# COMPACT_ATOMS: atom_id res chain seq x y z
N ASP A 1 -30.49 -8.52 9.79
CA ASP A 1 -30.24 -9.44 10.90
C ASP A 1 -29.03 -10.35 10.66
N LEU A 2 -28.86 -10.92 9.46
CA LEU A 2 -27.77 -11.82 9.11
C LEU A 2 -26.39 -11.11 9.12
N MET A 3 -26.30 -9.87 8.63
CA MET A 3 -25.06 -9.09 8.65
C MET A 3 -24.61 -8.74 10.07
N LEU A 4 -25.55 -8.30 10.92
CA LEU A 4 -25.22 -7.93 12.31
C LEU A 4 -24.77 -9.14 13.14
N SER A 5 -25.40 -10.32 12.93
CA SER A 5 -25.00 -11.55 13.60
C SER A 5 -23.60 -12.02 13.13
N THR A 6 -23.29 -11.86 11.85
CA THR A 6 -21.99 -12.24 11.29
C THR A 6 -20.88 -11.29 11.80
N TRP A 7 -21.16 -10.01 11.90
CA TRP A 7 -20.18 -9.01 12.39
C TRP A 7 -19.95 -9.12 13.90
N SER A 8 -20.99 -9.47 14.67
CA SER A 8 -20.84 -9.76 16.09
C SER A 8 -19.97 -11.00 16.33
N SER A 9 -20.12 -12.05 15.50
CA SER A 9 -19.30 -13.25 15.58
C SER A 9 -17.84 -13.04 15.15
N MET A 10 -17.55 -12.02 14.35
CA MET A 10 -16.19 -11.65 13.92
C MET A 10 -15.48 -10.68 14.88
N GLY A 11 -16.13 -10.25 15.97
CA GLY A 11 -15.55 -9.28 16.91
C GLY A 11 -15.33 -7.89 16.31
N VAL A 12 -15.97 -7.59 15.18
CA VAL A 12 -15.81 -6.30 14.45
C VAL A 12 -16.67 -5.19 15.07
N LEU A 13 -17.66 -5.55 15.88
CA LEU A 13 -18.45 -4.56 16.63
C LEU A 13 -17.60 -4.02 17.78
N PRO A 14 -17.47 -2.69 17.91
CA PRO A 14 -16.87 -2.10 19.11
C PRO A 14 -17.61 -2.59 20.34
N ASP A 15 -16.87 -2.79 21.42
CA ASP A 15 -17.38 -3.30 22.70
C ASP A 15 -18.33 -2.26 23.33
N VAL A 16 -19.54 -2.17 22.80
CA VAL A 16 -20.59 -1.22 23.24
C VAL A 16 -21.32 -1.75 24.48
N GLY A 17 -20.65 -2.62 25.26
CA GLY A 17 -21.22 -3.14 26.52
C GLY A 17 -22.48 -4.01 26.32
N LEU A 18 -22.72 -4.51 25.12
CA LEU A 18 -23.85 -5.37 24.79
C LEU A 18 -23.59 -6.80 25.23
N THR A 19 -23.89 -7.10 26.46
CA THR A 19 -23.76 -8.46 27.04
C THR A 19 -24.92 -9.40 26.68
N GLY A 20 -25.76 -9.05 25.68
CA GLY A 20 -26.93 -9.85 25.26
C GLY A 20 -26.97 -10.15 23.76
N PRO A 21 -27.77 -11.15 23.35
CA PRO A 21 -27.96 -11.43 21.94
C PRO A 21 -28.56 -10.22 21.22
N VAL A 22 -28.07 -9.91 20.02
CA VAL A 22 -28.49 -8.76 19.18
C VAL A 22 -30.00 -8.70 18.95
N THR A 23 -30.69 -9.82 19.11
CA THR A 23 -32.16 -9.95 19.04
C THR A 23 -32.91 -9.29 20.21
N ALA A 24 -32.22 -8.96 21.31
CA ALA A 24 -32.82 -8.34 22.49
C ALA A 24 -32.72 -6.78 22.48
N LEU A 25 -32.10 -6.21 21.46
CA LEU A 25 -31.97 -4.77 21.31
C LEU A 25 -33.31 -4.14 20.93
N ASP A 26 -33.69 -3.07 21.67
CA ASP A 26 -34.83 -2.23 21.34
C ASP A 26 -34.70 -1.69 19.90
N ALA A 27 -35.84 -1.51 19.23
CA ALA A 27 -35.90 -1.07 17.85
C ALA A 27 -35.18 0.26 17.59
N GLN A 28 -35.19 1.15 18.61
CA GLN A 28 -34.54 2.45 18.56
C GLN A 28 -33.00 2.32 18.62
N THR A 29 -32.51 1.55 19.57
CA THR A 29 -31.06 1.26 19.74
C THR A 29 -30.51 0.55 18.50
N ARG A 30 -31.28 -0.37 17.90
CA ARG A 30 -30.91 -1.03 16.65
C ARG A 30 -30.78 -0.04 15.49
N LYS A 31 -31.70 0.93 15.37
CA LYS A 31 -31.67 1.96 14.33
C LYS A 31 -30.49 2.90 14.51
N GLU A 32 -30.20 3.32 15.72
CA GLU A 32 -29.05 4.17 16.05
C GLU A 32 -27.73 3.45 15.78
N LEU A 33 -27.62 2.18 16.16
CA LEU A 33 -26.44 1.36 15.88
C LEU A 33 -26.23 1.17 14.36
N THR A 34 -27.31 0.92 13.64
CA THR A 34 -27.22 0.74 12.17
C THR A 34 -26.82 2.03 11.49
N SER A 35 -27.32 3.19 11.91
CA SER A 35 -26.95 4.48 11.35
C SER A 35 -25.48 4.83 11.65
N SER A 36 -25.01 4.60 12.87
CA SER A 36 -23.62 4.86 13.24
C SER A 36 -22.63 3.92 12.53
N LEU A 37 -23.01 2.65 12.32
CA LEU A 37 -22.21 1.70 11.54
C LEU A 37 -22.15 2.07 10.05
N LEU A 38 -23.27 2.52 9.47
CA LEU A 38 -23.30 2.99 8.08
C LEU A 38 -22.44 4.23 7.89
N GLU A 39 -22.51 5.18 8.79
CA GLU A 39 -21.71 6.39 8.77
C GLU A 39 -20.22 6.08 8.92
N SER A 40 -19.85 5.21 9.86
CA SER A 40 -18.48 4.74 10.06
C SER A 40 -17.96 4.00 8.83
N PHE A 41 -18.79 3.19 8.19
CA PHE A 41 -18.44 2.45 6.98
C PHE A 41 -18.26 3.38 5.78
N GLU A 42 -19.15 4.36 5.60
CA GLU A 42 -19.02 5.36 4.53
C GLU A 42 -17.78 6.22 4.72
N LEU A 43 -17.48 6.65 5.93
CA LEU A 43 -16.26 7.39 6.26
C LEU A 43 -15.01 6.54 5.97
N SER A 44 -15.01 5.28 6.40
CA SER A 44 -13.91 4.33 6.14
C SER A 44 -13.71 4.09 4.64
N LEU A 45 -14.78 3.94 3.87
CA LEU A 45 -14.69 3.79 2.40
C LEU A 45 -14.08 5.05 1.76
N ARG A 46 -14.53 6.23 2.13
CA ARG A 46 -14.00 7.49 1.60
C ARG A 46 -12.52 7.65 1.93
N MET A 47 -12.13 7.33 3.17
CA MET A 47 -10.75 7.41 3.63
C MET A 47 -9.83 6.42 2.90
N ASN A 48 -10.29 5.18 2.68
CA ASN A 48 -9.51 4.16 2.01
C ASN A 48 -9.45 4.36 0.48
N LEU A 49 -10.43 5.00 -0.13
CA LEU A 49 -10.49 5.17 -1.58
C LEU A 49 -9.26 5.91 -2.12
N ILE A 50 -8.84 6.99 -1.47
CA ILE A 50 -7.65 7.76 -1.87
C ILE A 50 -6.39 6.89 -1.76
N GLY A 51 -6.25 6.17 -0.64
CA GLY A 51 -5.14 5.23 -0.44
C GLY A 51 -5.11 4.14 -1.52
N MET A 52 -6.27 3.55 -1.85
CA MET A 52 -6.40 2.53 -2.89
C MET A 52 -6.08 3.07 -4.29
N LEU A 53 -6.49 4.29 -4.62
CA LEU A 53 -6.16 4.94 -5.90
C LEU A 53 -4.67 5.18 -6.03
N VAL A 54 -4.03 5.74 -5.01
CA VAL A 54 -2.57 5.94 -4.96
C VAL A 54 -1.86 4.61 -5.09
N GLN A 55 -2.29 3.61 -4.34
CA GLN A 55 -1.73 2.27 -4.39
C GLN A 55 -1.84 1.65 -5.80
N SER A 56 -3.01 1.73 -6.42
CA SER A 56 -3.23 1.20 -7.77
C SER A 56 -2.36 1.90 -8.81
N ALA A 57 -2.28 3.24 -8.76
CA ALA A 57 -1.42 4.01 -9.66
C ALA A 57 0.05 3.60 -9.53
N MET A 58 0.52 3.38 -8.31
CA MET A 58 1.89 2.96 -8.04
C MET A 58 2.17 1.52 -8.50
N HIS A 59 1.22 0.58 -8.29
CA HIS A 59 1.34 -0.77 -8.85
C HIS A 59 1.46 -0.72 -10.38
N MET A 60 0.64 0.09 -11.04
CA MET A 60 0.72 0.28 -12.49
C MET A 60 2.06 0.86 -12.92
N ALA A 61 2.64 1.80 -12.16
CA ALA A 61 3.96 2.36 -12.44
C ALA A 61 5.07 1.30 -12.33
N VAL A 62 5.03 0.45 -11.28
CA VAL A 62 5.99 -0.65 -11.10
C VAL A 62 5.84 -1.69 -12.21
N LEU A 63 4.62 -2.13 -12.50
CA LEU A 63 4.36 -3.09 -13.57
C LEU A 63 4.74 -2.52 -14.94
N GLY A 64 4.43 -1.25 -15.21
CA GLY A 64 4.83 -0.53 -16.43
C GLY A 64 6.33 -0.36 -16.57
N THR A 65 7.10 -0.56 -15.50
CA THR A 65 8.56 -0.61 -15.54
C THR A 65 9.08 -2.03 -15.74
N LEU A 66 8.59 -2.99 -14.95
CA LEU A 66 9.09 -4.38 -14.98
C LEU A 66 8.67 -5.16 -16.22
N ILE A 67 7.41 -5.01 -16.67
CA ILE A 67 6.91 -5.74 -17.84
C ILE A 67 7.68 -5.39 -19.11
N PRO A 68 7.88 -4.11 -19.49
CA PRO A 68 8.70 -3.76 -20.65
C PRO A 68 10.13 -4.26 -20.53
N LEU A 69 10.74 -4.21 -19.34
CA LEU A 69 12.08 -4.74 -19.12
C LEU A 69 12.15 -6.26 -19.35
N MET A 70 11.13 -7.01 -18.90
CA MET A 70 11.04 -8.46 -19.16
C MET A 70 10.85 -8.76 -20.65
N LEU A 71 9.95 -8.05 -21.33
CA LEU A 71 9.69 -8.21 -22.76
C LEU A 71 10.92 -7.88 -23.60
N ARG A 72 11.61 -6.81 -23.27
CA ARG A 72 12.86 -6.39 -23.91
C ARG A 72 13.96 -7.46 -23.83
N THR A 73 14.00 -8.24 -22.74
CA THR A 73 14.97 -9.35 -22.63
C THR A 73 14.64 -10.51 -23.54
N ARG A 74 13.37 -10.71 -23.90
CA ARG A 74 12.91 -11.84 -24.71
C ARG A 74 12.84 -11.51 -26.20
N TYR A 75 12.40 -10.30 -26.55
CA TYR A 75 12.11 -9.91 -27.94
C TYR A 75 13.11 -8.92 -28.54
N GLY A 76 14.13 -8.49 -27.79
CA GLY A 76 15.15 -7.57 -28.24
C GLY A 76 14.88 -6.09 -27.90
N GLN A 77 15.77 -5.20 -28.37
CA GLN A 77 15.74 -3.78 -28.02
C GLN A 77 14.81 -2.96 -28.94
N GLY A 78 13.57 -3.39 -29.17
CA GLY A 78 12.61 -2.57 -29.88
C GLY A 78 12.26 -1.30 -29.10
N GLU A 79 12.11 -0.16 -29.77
CA GLU A 79 11.71 1.11 -29.17
C GLU A 79 10.32 1.04 -28.51
N GLU A 80 9.51 0.06 -28.90
CA GLU A 80 8.17 -0.19 -28.37
C GLU A 80 8.13 -0.59 -26.88
N PHE A 81 9.24 -1.08 -26.32
CA PHE A 81 9.32 -1.56 -24.95
C PHE A 81 10.14 -0.62 -24.05
N THR A 82 9.72 0.64 -23.95
CA THR A 82 10.36 1.61 -23.05
C THR A 82 9.81 1.48 -21.64
N PRO A 83 10.66 1.24 -20.61
CA PRO A 83 10.21 1.23 -19.24
C PRO A 83 9.86 2.64 -18.77
N LEU A 84 8.83 2.78 -17.93
CA LEU A 84 8.44 4.05 -17.34
C LEU A 84 9.52 4.66 -16.44
N CYS A 85 10.33 3.81 -15.82
CA CYS A 85 11.40 4.22 -14.92
C CYS A 85 12.68 3.42 -15.20
N ASN A 86 13.82 4.09 -15.21
CA ASN A 86 15.10 3.42 -15.28
C ASN A 86 15.55 3.01 -13.87
N LEU A 87 15.44 1.72 -13.54
CA LEU A 87 15.76 1.21 -12.20
C LEU A 87 17.20 1.47 -11.78
N GLU A 88 18.15 1.55 -12.72
CA GLU A 88 19.56 1.81 -12.40
C GLU A 88 19.80 3.21 -11.84
N THR A 89 18.90 4.16 -12.13
CA THR A 89 19.03 5.57 -11.72
C THR A 89 18.14 5.97 -10.55
N VAL A 90 17.29 5.07 -10.07
CA VAL A 90 16.39 5.37 -8.95
C VAL A 90 17.21 5.47 -7.67
N ARG A 91 17.46 6.71 -7.25
CA ARG A 91 18.07 7.02 -5.96
C ARG A 91 17.36 8.20 -5.34
N ILE A 92 16.96 8.04 -4.08
CA ILE A 92 16.35 9.12 -3.32
C ILE A 92 17.49 9.94 -2.70
N PRO A 93 17.59 11.25 -2.97
CA PRO A 93 18.58 12.10 -2.33
C PRO A 93 18.28 12.17 -0.82
N ALA A 94 19.34 12.18 0.00
CA ALA A 94 19.24 12.15 1.47
C ALA A 94 18.33 13.25 2.04
N ARG A 95 18.30 14.44 1.41
CA ARG A 95 17.41 15.55 1.81
C ARG A 95 15.94 15.19 1.61
N LEU A 96 15.61 14.57 0.49
CA LEU A 96 14.23 14.13 0.20
C LEU A 96 13.81 13.01 1.14
N ASN A 97 14.71 12.07 1.43
CA ASN A 97 14.48 11.00 2.41
C ASN A 97 14.08 11.59 3.77
N LEU A 98 14.84 12.56 4.27
CA LEU A 98 14.56 13.21 5.55
C LEU A 98 13.20 13.93 5.54
N VAL A 99 12.88 14.66 4.46
CA VAL A 99 11.60 15.35 4.32
C VAL A 99 10.42 14.37 4.29
N LEU A 100 10.54 13.26 3.54
CA LEU A 100 9.50 12.23 3.46
C LEU A 100 9.26 11.59 4.84
N MET A 101 10.32 11.23 5.56
CA MET A 101 10.21 10.62 6.89
C MET A 101 9.63 11.57 7.92
N LEU A 102 10.09 12.83 7.94
CA LEU A 102 9.51 13.83 8.82
C LEU A 102 8.04 14.11 8.49
N GLY A 103 7.70 14.20 7.21
CA GLY A 103 6.31 14.39 6.77
C GLY A 103 5.38 13.27 7.25
N VAL A 104 5.78 12.02 7.10
CA VAL A 104 5.01 10.87 7.59
C VAL A 104 4.91 10.87 9.10
N LEU A 105 5.99 11.19 9.81
CA LEU A 105 6.00 11.27 11.28
C LEU A 105 5.06 12.37 11.78
N VAL A 106 5.06 13.55 11.17
CA VAL A 106 4.13 14.63 11.51
C VAL A 106 2.69 14.21 11.27
N LEU A 107 2.39 13.58 10.13
CA LEU A 107 1.04 13.07 9.83
C LEU A 107 0.61 12.00 10.84
N TRP A 108 1.52 11.12 11.24
CA TRP A 108 1.24 10.11 12.27
C TRP A 108 0.90 10.76 13.62
N VAL A 109 1.62 11.80 14.03
CA VAL A 109 1.29 12.57 15.25
C VAL A 109 -0.06 13.27 15.12
N LEU A 110 -0.38 13.82 13.93
CA LEU A 110 -1.67 14.48 13.70
C LEU A 110 -2.86 13.52 13.81
N ILE A 111 -2.71 12.24 13.43
CA ILE A 111 -3.75 11.23 13.64
C ILE A 111 -4.05 11.04 15.13
N LEU A 112 -3.03 11.07 16.00
CA LEU A 112 -3.25 10.92 17.45
C LEU A 112 -4.10 12.05 18.02
N VAL A 113 -4.19 13.20 17.33
CA VAL A 113 -5.01 14.34 17.73
C VAL A 113 -6.37 14.32 17.04
N ASN A 114 -6.44 13.87 15.78
CA ASN A 114 -7.66 13.87 15.00
C ASN A 114 -7.64 12.80 13.90
N ASP A 115 -8.56 11.84 13.98
CA ASP A 115 -8.69 10.73 13.04
C ASP A 115 -8.97 11.16 11.59
N SER A 116 -9.45 12.39 11.37
CA SER A 116 -9.71 12.93 10.03
C SER A 116 -8.43 12.97 9.16
N PHE A 117 -7.24 12.98 9.77
CA PHE A 117 -5.96 12.93 9.05
C PHE A 117 -5.56 11.54 8.59
N TYR A 118 -6.29 10.49 8.97
CA TYR A 118 -5.96 9.10 8.62
C TYR A 118 -5.89 8.87 7.10
N ALA A 119 -6.80 9.46 6.32
CA ALA A 119 -6.80 9.32 4.87
C ALA A 119 -5.52 9.90 4.24
N VAL A 120 -5.12 11.09 4.70
CA VAL A 120 -3.91 11.77 4.20
C VAL A 120 -2.66 10.99 4.59
N TYR A 121 -2.61 10.50 5.82
CA TYR A 121 -1.51 9.65 6.29
C TYR A 121 -1.42 8.34 5.49
N SER A 122 -2.54 7.64 5.29
CA SER A 122 -2.57 6.39 4.53
C SER A 122 -2.07 6.57 3.10
N ALA A 123 -2.49 7.66 2.44
CA ALA A 123 -2.01 8.00 1.11
C ALA A 123 -0.51 8.34 1.11
N ALA A 124 -0.04 9.16 2.05
CA ALA A 124 1.37 9.52 2.18
C ALA A 124 2.24 8.30 2.52
N TRP A 125 1.78 7.44 3.43
CA TRP A 125 2.47 6.19 3.78
C TRP A 125 2.58 5.25 2.58
N SER A 126 1.49 5.06 1.83
CA SER A 126 1.50 4.27 0.59
C SER A 126 2.52 4.82 -0.41
N LEU A 127 2.52 6.14 -0.63
CA LEU A 127 3.49 6.78 -1.52
C LEU A 127 4.93 6.51 -1.08
N VAL A 128 5.22 6.66 0.20
CA VAL A 128 6.55 6.40 0.78
C VAL A 128 6.96 4.93 0.59
N GLN A 129 6.04 3.99 0.87
CA GLN A 129 6.31 2.56 0.66
C GLN A 129 6.70 2.25 -0.79
N TYR A 130 6.04 2.90 -1.77
CA TYR A 130 6.35 2.69 -3.19
C TYR A 130 7.68 3.31 -3.60
N ILE A 131 7.95 4.53 -3.16
CA ILE A 131 9.22 5.20 -3.46
C ILE A 131 10.39 4.35 -2.97
N TYR A 132 10.33 3.87 -1.72
CA TYR A 132 11.36 2.97 -1.19
C TYR A 132 11.31 1.58 -1.79
N GLY A 133 10.13 1.08 -2.16
CA GLY A 133 9.99 -0.18 -2.89
C GLY A 133 10.71 -0.15 -4.26
N LEU A 134 10.59 0.95 -5.01
CA LEU A 134 11.32 1.17 -6.25
C LEU A 134 12.83 1.27 -6.01
N GLN A 135 13.26 1.97 -4.96
CA GLN A 135 14.68 2.00 -4.58
C GLN A 135 15.18 0.61 -4.19
N GLY A 136 14.38 -0.17 -3.45
CA GLY A 136 14.69 -1.56 -3.12
C GLY A 136 14.84 -2.44 -4.35
N LEU A 137 13.97 -2.29 -5.35
CA LEU A 137 14.11 -2.97 -6.65
C LEU A 137 15.41 -2.59 -7.35
N SER A 138 15.79 -1.31 -7.30
CA SER A 138 17.08 -0.82 -7.86
C SER A 138 18.28 -1.50 -7.18
N VAL A 139 18.26 -1.59 -5.85
CA VAL A 139 19.32 -2.27 -5.08
C VAL A 139 19.36 -3.76 -5.41
N CYS A 140 18.20 -4.42 -5.49
CA CYS A 140 18.12 -5.83 -5.90
C CYS A 140 18.64 -6.04 -7.31
N GLU A 141 18.32 -5.17 -8.28
CA GLU A 141 18.84 -5.26 -9.63
C GLU A 141 20.35 -5.16 -9.65
N TRP A 142 20.92 -4.17 -8.95
CA TRP A 142 22.37 -4.02 -8.82
C TRP A 142 23.03 -5.27 -8.23
N PHE A 143 22.46 -5.82 -7.15
CA PHE A 143 22.97 -7.02 -6.50
C PHE A 143 22.95 -8.24 -7.40
N LEU A 144 21.82 -8.51 -8.07
CA LEU A 144 21.67 -9.63 -8.99
C LEU A 144 22.57 -9.49 -10.22
N LYS A 145 22.78 -8.25 -10.71
CA LYS A 145 23.71 -7.95 -11.82
C LYS A 145 25.14 -8.24 -11.40
N LYS A 146 25.55 -7.84 -10.19
CA LYS A 146 26.88 -8.09 -9.64
C LYS A 146 27.19 -9.59 -9.51
N HIS A 147 26.18 -10.41 -9.20
CA HIS A 147 26.34 -11.88 -9.09
C HIS A 147 26.18 -12.62 -10.42
N GLY A 148 26.14 -11.92 -11.54
CA GLY A 148 26.12 -12.52 -12.87
C GLY A 148 24.81 -13.19 -13.29
N TRP A 149 23.68 -12.88 -12.61
CA TRP A 149 22.40 -13.46 -12.98
C TRP A 149 21.92 -13.00 -14.35
N LYS A 150 21.38 -13.94 -15.14
CA LYS A 150 20.82 -13.63 -16.47
C LYS A 150 19.68 -12.62 -16.36
N LYS A 151 19.60 -11.68 -17.32
CA LYS A 151 18.59 -10.58 -17.30
C LYS A 151 17.16 -11.06 -17.07
N GLY A 152 16.70 -12.12 -17.72
CA GLY A 152 15.36 -12.66 -17.57
C GLY A 152 15.04 -13.11 -16.14
N TRP A 153 15.98 -13.84 -15.51
CA TRP A 153 15.83 -14.28 -14.13
C TRP A 153 15.84 -13.12 -13.14
N ARG A 154 16.62 -12.06 -13.38
CA ARG A 154 16.65 -10.88 -12.53
C ARG A 154 15.28 -10.22 -12.46
N TYR A 155 14.66 -9.92 -13.61
CA TYR A 155 13.35 -9.28 -13.64
C TYR A 155 12.22 -10.17 -13.12
N LEU A 156 12.32 -11.48 -13.35
CA LEU A 156 11.35 -12.43 -12.79
C LEU A 156 11.43 -12.45 -11.26
N LEU A 157 12.64 -12.50 -10.69
CA LEU A 157 12.83 -12.46 -9.22
C LEU A 157 12.39 -11.12 -8.63
N MET A 158 12.68 -9.99 -9.29
CA MET A 158 12.24 -8.68 -8.84
C MET A 158 10.72 -8.57 -8.87
N GLY A 159 10.07 -9.07 -9.93
CA GLY A 159 8.60 -9.12 -10.02
C GLY A 159 7.99 -10.01 -8.95
N ALA A 160 8.53 -11.21 -8.74
CA ALA A 160 8.10 -12.11 -7.68
C ALA A 160 8.32 -11.49 -6.28
N GLY A 161 9.49 -10.88 -6.06
CA GLY A 161 9.79 -10.18 -4.80
C GLY A 161 8.85 -9.02 -4.54
N TYR A 162 8.49 -8.26 -5.57
CA TYR A 162 7.54 -7.16 -5.45
C TYR A 162 6.14 -7.64 -5.06
N VAL A 163 5.67 -8.75 -5.62
CA VAL A 163 4.35 -9.30 -5.35
C VAL A 163 4.30 -10.01 -3.99
N LEU A 164 5.32 -10.82 -3.69
CA LEU A 164 5.33 -11.68 -2.51
C LEU A 164 5.89 -11.00 -1.26
N LEU A 165 6.85 -10.09 -1.42
CA LEU A 165 7.62 -9.50 -0.33
C LEU A 165 7.77 -7.97 -0.44
N PRO A 166 6.68 -7.20 -0.63
CA PRO A 166 6.75 -5.76 -0.80
C PRO A 166 7.39 -5.05 0.40
N THR A 167 7.13 -5.54 1.61
CA THR A 167 7.72 -5.00 2.85
C THR A 167 9.24 -5.18 2.90
N VAL A 168 9.74 -6.31 2.39
CA VAL A 168 11.20 -6.56 2.34
C VAL A 168 11.86 -5.60 1.36
N LEU A 169 11.25 -5.39 0.20
CA LEU A 169 11.75 -4.40 -0.77
C LEU A 169 11.74 -2.98 -0.22
N PHE A 170 10.69 -2.61 0.50
CA PHE A 170 10.63 -1.34 1.21
C PHE A 170 11.80 -1.19 2.19
N LEU A 171 12.07 -2.20 3.03
CA LEU A 171 13.17 -2.18 3.99
C LEU A 171 14.55 -2.09 3.30
N ILE A 172 14.75 -2.85 2.23
CA ILE A 172 16.01 -2.80 1.43
C ILE A 172 16.19 -1.41 0.81
N GLY A 173 15.12 -0.79 0.35
CA GLY A 173 15.18 0.55 -0.24
C GLY A 173 15.35 1.66 0.79
N PHE A 174 14.92 1.43 2.02
CA PHE A 174 15.05 2.38 3.13
C PHE A 174 16.47 2.42 3.70
N LEU A 175 17.18 1.28 3.76
CA LEU A 175 18.57 1.15 4.23
C LEU A 175 19.58 1.73 3.26
#